data_98b988700a840e947c042ef5ed3c0cea
#
_entry.id   98b988700a840e947c042ef5ed3c0cea
#
_cell.length_a   1.000
_cell.length_b   1.000
_cell.length_c   1.000
_cell.angle_alpha   90.00
_cell.angle_beta   90.00
_cell.angle_gamma   90.00
#
_symmetry.space_group_name_H-M   'P 1'
#
loop_
_entity.id
_entity.type
_entity.pdbx_description
1 polymer ?
#
loop_
_entity_poly.entity_id
_entity_poly.type
_entity_poly.pdbx_seq_one_letter_code
_entity_poly.pdbx_strand_id
1 'polypeptide(L)'
;MGRSPFDPVAADYDAGRPSYPDALFTAIERAARPLRGAVVLDVGAGTGIATRQLATRGARTVAIDFGELMLARAQARSPGLTWLQADGNALPIRSGSVDLTCFAQSWHWLDQRRASREVARVLHPGGCWAAWWSHAWADGQVWFDTYQEVMEVACPGYLRHHRDPDWSEEGIASTGLFEPGVRMVVPWTREVDAATWMTEERSKSYIAQLAPPIRSRLLGRIEELLATHFPGVPMVVPYQTRMWLARRR
;
A
#
# COMPACT_ATOMS: atom_id res chain seq x y z
N MET A 1 0.41 23.25 -2.06
CA MET A 1 0.58 21.77 -1.99
C MET A 1 0.67 21.25 -3.43
N GLY A 2 1.57 20.31 -3.72
CA GLY A 2 1.68 19.68 -5.03
C GLY A 2 0.53 18.69 -5.26
N ARG A 3 0.30 18.28 -6.51
CA ARG A 3 -0.66 17.22 -6.85
C ARG A 3 -0.08 15.85 -6.57
N SER A 4 -0.87 14.94 -6.04
CA SER A 4 -0.50 13.53 -5.91
C SER A 4 -0.38 12.89 -7.31
N PRO A 5 0.65 12.06 -7.56
CA PRO A 5 0.75 11.32 -8.82
C PRO A 5 -0.41 10.33 -9.03
N PHE A 6 -1.16 10.02 -7.99
CA PHE A 6 -2.30 9.10 -8.02
C PHE A 6 -3.64 9.80 -8.25
N ASP A 7 -3.74 11.13 -8.10
CA ASP A 7 -4.98 11.86 -8.30
C ASP A 7 -5.62 11.58 -9.68
N PRO A 8 -4.88 11.55 -10.81
CA PRO A 8 -5.48 11.27 -12.12
C PRO A 8 -6.03 9.85 -12.28
N VAL A 9 -5.55 8.90 -11.48
CA VAL A 9 -5.90 7.47 -11.55
C VAL A 9 -6.69 6.99 -10.34
N ALA A 10 -7.17 7.89 -9.49
CA ALA A 10 -7.88 7.54 -8.25
C ALA A 10 -9.10 6.62 -8.47
N ALA A 11 -9.76 6.71 -9.64
CA ALA A 11 -10.88 5.84 -10.02
C ALA A 11 -10.43 4.39 -10.23
N ASP A 12 -9.44 4.20 -11.09
CA ASP A 12 -8.89 2.87 -11.40
C ASP A 12 -8.20 2.27 -10.17
N TYR A 13 -7.55 3.11 -9.37
CA TYR A 13 -6.92 2.69 -8.12
C TYR A 13 -7.94 2.06 -7.16
N ASP A 14 -9.06 2.74 -6.94
CA ASP A 14 -10.10 2.28 -6.03
C ASP A 14 -10.87 1.05 -6.53
N ALA A 15 -11.02 0.92 -7.85
CA ALA A 15 -11.73 -0.21 -8.48
C ALA A 15 -10.84 -1.46 -8.68
N GLY A 16 -9.55 -1.26 -8.96
CA GLY A 16 -8.65 -2.36 -9.33
C GLY A 16 -7.82 -2.92 -8.18
N ARG A 17 -7.44 -2.08 -7.19
CA ARG A 17 -6.53 -2.53 -6.12
C ARG A 17 -7.18 -3.54 -5.18
N PRO A 18 -6.46 -4.63 -4.85
CA PRO A 18 -6.97 -5.61 -3.90
C PRO A 18 -7.03 -5.05 -2.47
N SER A 19 -7.92 -5.62 -1.67
CA SER A 19 -7.85 -5.51 -0.23
C SER A 19 -6.68 -6.36 0.30
N TYR A 20 -6.26 -6.09 1.53
CA TYR A 20 -5.21 -6.87 2.19
C TYR A 20 -5.81 -8.13 2.84
N PRO A 21 -5.03 -9.23 2.94
CA PRO A 21 -5.51 -10.46 3.55
C PRO A 21 -5.76 -10.28 5.06
N ASP A 22 -6.76 -10.95 5.60
CA ASP A 22 -7.09 -10.93 7.02
C ASP A 22 -5.93 -11.37 7.92
N ALA A 23 -5.11 -12.29 7.42
CA ALA A 23 -3.91 -12.77 8.10
C ALA A 23 -2.89 -11.65 8.38
N LEU A 24 -2.81 -10.60 7.54
CA LEU A 24 -1.97 -9.43 7.79
C LEU A 24 -2.37 -8.74 9.09
N PHE A 25 -3.64 -8.41 9.23
CA PHE A 25 -4.14 -7.69 10.42
C PHE A 25 -4.06 -8.55 11.67
N THR A 26 -4.30 -9.87 11.54
CA THR A 26 -4.07 -10.82 12.63
C THR A 26 -2.60 -10.84 13.07
N ALA A 27 -1.67 -10.75 12.12
CA ALA A 27 -0.24 -10.66 12.42
C ALA A 27 0.10 -9.32 13.13
N ILE A 28 -0.49 -8.21 12.69
CA ILE A 28 -0.36 -6.91 13.37
C ILE A 28 -0.88 -7.00 14.81
N GLU A 29 -2.05 -7.58 15.01
CA GLU A 29 -2.64 -7.71 16.36
C GLU A 29 -1.76 -8.54 17.30
N ARG A 30 -1.16 -9.62 16.81
CA ARG A 30 -0.26 -10.48 17.60
C ARG A 30 1.05 -9.79 17.95
N ALA A 31 1.61 -9.00 17.02
CA ALA A 31 2.91 -8.37 17.19
C ALA A 31 2.84 -7.03 17.92
N ALA A 32 1.75 -6.28 17.75
CA ALA A 32 1.56 -4.97 18.35
C ALA A 32 0.55 -5.00 19.51
N ARG A 33 -0.74 -5.04 19.19
CA ARG A 33 -1.86 -5.03 20.13
C ARG A 33 -3.18 -5.32 19.41
N PRO A 34 -4.25 -5.70 20.11
CA PRO A 34 -5.59 -5.77 19.53
C PRO A 34 -6.00 -4.46 18.86
N LEU A 35 -6.54 -4.53 17.66
CA LEU A 35 -7.00 -3.36 16.90
C LEU A 35 -8.30 -2.76 17.49
N ARG A 36 -9.13 -3.58 18.10
CA ARG A 36 -10.39 -3.12 18.73
C ARG A 36 -10.12 -2.04 19.78
N GLY A 37 -10.66 -0.85 19.55
CA GLY A 37 -10.52 0.31 20.44
C GLY A 37 -9.18 1.05 20.32
N ALA A 38 -8.19 0.51 19.58
CA ALA A 38 -6.93 1.18 19.34
C ALA A 38 -7.12 2.44 18.47
N VAL A 39 -6.36 3.48 18.74
CA VAL A 39 -6.24 4.67 17.89
C VAL A 39 -5.19 4.37 16.81
N VAL A 40 -5.64 4.25 15.58
CA VAL A 40 -4.78 3.90 14.44
C VAL A 40 -4.72 5.04 13.44
N LEU A 41 -3.50 5.47 13.11
CA LEU A 41 -3.23 6.45 12.08
C LEU A 41 -2.78 5.73 10.81
N ASP A 42 -3.56 5.85 9.72
CA ASP A 42 -3.23 5.33 8.40
C ASP A 42 -2.67 6.48 7.55
N VAL A 43 -1.37 6.41 7.20
CA VAL A 43 -0.63 7.49 6.53
C VAL A 43 -0.33 7.12 5.07
N GLY A 44 -0.74 7.98 4.16
CA GLY A 44 -0.81 7.66 2.73
C GLY A 44 -1.97 6.71 2.46
N ALA A 45 -3.12 7.01 3.07
CA ALA A 45 -4.29 6.14 3.07
C ALA A 45 -4.93 5.94 1.68
N GLY A 46 -4.64 6.83 0.73
CA GLY A 46 -5.18 6.79 -0.61
C GLY A 46 -6.70 6.82 -0.61
N THR A 47 -7.32 5.86 -1.29
CA THR A 47 -8.79 5.68 -1.31
C THR A 47 -9.32 4.94 -0.08
N GLY A 48 -8.48 4.65 0.91
CA GLY A 48 -8.88 4.13 2.23
C GLY A 48 -9.07 2.61 2.30
N ILE A 49 -8.41 1.82 1.47
CA ILE A 49 -8.52 0.35 1.47
C ILE A 49 -8.13 -0.21 2.85
N ALA A 50 -6.93 0.14 3.36
CA ALA A 50 -6.46 -0.30 4.67
C ALA A 50 -7.28 0.32 5.80
N THR A 51 -7.61 1.62 5.70
CA THR A 51 -8.40 2.33 6.70
C THR A 51 -9.72 1.64 6.98
N ARG A 52 -10.47 1.25 5.94
CA ARG A 52 -11.74 0.52 6.09
C ARG A 52 -11.56 -0.83 6.77
N GLN A 53 -10.52 -1.58 6.38
CA GLN A 53 -10.23 -2.90 6.98
C GLN A 53 -9.83 -2.78 8.46
N LEU A 54 -9.09 -1.74 8.83
CA LEU A 54 -8.76 -1.43 10.23
C LEU A 54 -10.04 -1.05 11.02
N ALA A 55 -10.89 -0.21 10.44
CA ALA A 55 -12.13 0.22 11.08
C ALA A 55 -13.12 -0.96 11.31
N THR A 56 -13.24 -1.89 10.35
CA THR A 56 -14.10 -3.09 10.52
C THR A 56 -13.61 -4.01 11.64
N ARG A 57 -12.33 -3.93 12.03
CA ARG A 57 -11.77 -4.62 13.18
C ARG A 57 -11.94 -3.86 14.49
N GLY A 58 -12.68 -2.74 14.46
CA GLY A 58 -12.99 -1.94 15.62
C GLY A 58 -11.92 -0.93 16.03
N ALA A 59 -10.95 -0.63 15.17
CA ALA A 59 -10.01 0.45 15.38
C ALA A 59 -10.69 1.82 15.23
N ARG A 60 -10.26 2.79 16.01
CA ARG A 60 -10.58 4.21 15.83
C ARG A 60 -9.56 4.80 14.86
N THR A 61 -9.92 4.84 13.58
CA THR A 61 -9.02 5.22 12.51
C THR A 61 -9.04 6.72 12.23
N VAL A 62 -7.85 7.29 12.04
CA VAL A 62 -7.62 8.58 11.39
C VAL A 62 -6.77 8.32 10.17
N ALA A 63 -7.25 8.72 9.00
CA ALA A 63 -6.57 8.50 7.73
C ALA A 63 -6.01 9.82 7.18
N ILE A 64 -4.76 9.79 6.76
CA ILE A 64 -4.05 10.95 6.20
C ILE A 64 -3.58 10.60 4.79
N ASP A 65 -3.84 11.50 3.86
CA ASP A 65 -3.25 11.45 2.52
C ASP A 65 -2.94 12.86 2.02
N PHE A 66 -2.00 12.94 1.11
CA PHE A 66 -1.65 14.19 0.44
C PHE A 66 -2.57 14.50 -0.75
N GLY A 67 -3.07 13.44 -1.42
CA GLY A 67 -3.90 13.50 -2.61
C GLY A 67 -5.34 13.90 -2.31
N GLU A 68 -5.76 15.05 -2.84
CA GLU A 68 -7.12 15.57 -2.65
C GLU A 68 -8.18 14.64 -3.28
N LEU A 69 -7.94 14.17 -4.52
CA LEU A 69 -8.89 13.31 -5.23
C LEU A 69 -8.95 11.90 -4.64
N MET A 70 -7.83 11.43 -4.08
CA MET A 70 -7.80 10.16 -3.33
C MET A 70 -8.69 10.25 -2.10
N LEU A 71 -8.53 11.30 -1.28
CA LEU A 71 -9.34 11.53 -0.09
C LEU A 71 -10.81 11.78 -0.40
N ALA A 72 -11.13 12.52 -1.46
CA ALA A 72 -12.52 12.74 -1.87
C ALA A 72 -13.23 11.41 -2.16
N ARG A 73 -12.56 10.45 -2.81
CA ARG A 73 -13.08 9.11 -3.03
C ARG A 73 -13.22 8.32 -1.74
N ALA A 74 -12.19 8.37 -0.89
CA ALA A 74 -12.21 7.70 0.40
C ALA A 74 -13.40 8.17 1.26
N GLN A 75 -13.60 9.48 1.34
CA GLN A 75 -14.71 10.09 2.07
C GLN A 75 -16.08 9.74 1.48
N ALA A 76 -16.21 9.74 0.16
CA ALA A 76 -17.47 9.35 -0.51
C ALA A 76 -17.84 7.88 -0.20
N ARG A 77 -16.84 6.98 -0.14
CA ARG A 77 -17.07 5.57 0.19
C ARG A 77 -17.30 5.29 1.67
N SER A 78 -16.75 6.11 2.54
CA SER A 78 -16.79 5.89 3.99
C SER A 78 -16.90 7.22 4.75
N PRO A 79 -18.04 7.91 4.65
CA PRO A 79 -18.23 9.25 5.22
C PRO A 79 -18.19 9.25 6.76
N GLY A 80 -18.34 8.10 7.40
CA GLY A 80 -18.26 7.95 8.86
C GLY A 80 -16.86 7.82 9.43
N LEU A 81 -15.80 7.77 8.57
CA LEU A 81 -14.41 7.72 9.01
C LEU A 81 -13.77 9.11 8.96
N THR A 82 -12.68 9.29 9.69
CA THR A 82 -11.95 10.57 9.74
C THR A 82 -10.87 10.61 8.67
N TRP A 83 -10.95 11.60 7.78
CA TRP A 83 -10.04 11.85 6.67
C TRP A 83 -9.41 13.22 6.78
N LEU A 84 -8.09 13.32 6.67
CA LEU A 84 -7.32 14.56 6.75
C LEU A 84 -6.37 14.68 5.58
N GLN A 85 -6.37 15.82 4.92
CA GLN A 85 -5.36 16.13 3.90
C GLN A 85 -4.12 16.72 4.59
N ALA A 86 -2.99 16.00 4.55
CA ALA A 86 -1.74 16.45 5.15
C ALA A 86 -0.52 15.73 4.55
N ASP A 87 0.66 16.30 4.82
CA ASP A 87 1.95 15.70 4.51
C ASP A 87 2.32 14.66 5.60
N GLY A 88 2.59 13.42 5.19
CA GLY A 88 3.04 12.35 6.08
C GLY A 88 4.40 12.63 6.77
N ASN A 89 5.17 13.61 6.27
CA ASN A 89 6.39 14.09 6.89
C ASN A 89 6.16 15.18 7.97
N ALA A 90 4.90 15.64 8.14
CA ALA A 90 4.53 16.67 9.13
C ALA A 90 3.09 16.43 9.58
N LEU A 91 2.91 15.45 10.47
CA LEU A 91 1.61 14.96 10.87
C LEU A 91 0.84 15.97 11.76
N PRO A 92 -0.38 16.40 11.38
CA PRO A 92 -1.20 17.31 12.19
C PRO A 92 -1.89 16.58 13.35
N ILE A 93 -1.15 15.72 14.02
CA ILE A 93 -1.61 14.84 15.10
C ILE A 93 -0.87 15.18 16.38
N ARG A 94 -1.58 15.19 17.51
CA ARG A 94 -1.01 15.45 18.81
C ARG A 94 0.03 14.39 19.19
N SER A 95 1.10 14.84 19.86
CA SER A 95 2.15 13.94 20.39
C SER A 95 1.56 12.92 21.37
N GLY A 96 2.02 11.68 21.30
CA GLY A 96 1.66 10.62 22.21
C GLY A 96 0.16 10.34 22.26
N SER A 97 -0.52 10.28 21.11
CA SER A 97 -1.99 10.08 21.05
C SER A 97 -2.42 8.92 20.17
N VAL A 98 -1.46 8.20 19.58
CA VAL A 98 -1.70 7.11 18.62
C VAL A 98 -1.09 5.81 19.15
N ASP A 99 -1.80 4.72 19.00
CA ASP A 99 -1.35 3.38 19.40
C ASP A 99 -0.58 2.66 18.28
N LEU A 100 -0.98 2.90 17.03
CA LEU A 100 -0.40 2.26 15.86
C LEU A 100 -0.41 3.25 14.67
N THR A 101 0.71 3.38 14.00
CA THR A 101 0.77 4.04 12.69
C THR A 101 0.93 2.98 11.60
N CYS A 102 0.15 3.09 10.53
CA CYS A 102 0.16 2.18 9.39
C CYS A 102 0.57 2.92 8.12
N PHE A 103 1.35 2.24 7.28
CA PHE A 103 1.80 2.71 5.97
C PHE A 103 1.55 1.60 4.94
N ALA A 104 0.34 1.60 4.39
CA ALA A 104 -0.09 0.62 3.41
C ALA A 104 0.41 1.02 2.01
N GLN A 105 1.55 0.50 1.56
CA GLN A 105 2.19 0.84 0.28
C GLN A 105 2.57 2.32 0.15
N SER A 106 2.83 3.01 1.26
CA SER A 106 3.03 4.47 1.25
C SER A 106 4.37 4.94 1.82
N TRP A 107 5.03 4.16 2.66
CA TRP A 107 6.25 4.56 3.37
C TRP A 107 7.38 5.07 2.45
N HIS A 108 7.53 4.50 1.27
CA HIS A 108 8.56 4.86 0.29
C HIS A 108 8.38 6.22 -0.38
N TRP A 109 7.22 6.86 -0.21
CA TRP A 109 6.97 8.21 -0.73
C TRP A 109 7.44 9.31 0.21
N LEU A 110 7.86 8.95 1.42
CA LEU A 110 8.21 9.91 2.46
C LEU A 110 9.74 10.07 2.58
N ASP A 111 10.15 11.22 3.13
CA ASP A 111 11.45 11.34 3.76
C ASP A 111 11.43 10.47 5.02
N GLN A 112 11.96 9.26 4.90
CA GLN A 112 11.85 8.24 5.95
C GLN A 112 12.44 8.70 7.27
N ARG A 113 13.53 9.50 7.26
CA ARG A 113 14.15 10.01 8.48
C ARG A 113 13.27 11.04 9.18
N ARG A 114 12.66 11.96 8.42
CA ARG A 114 11.72 12.96 8.91
C ARG A 114 10.42 12.30 9.38
N ALA A 115 9.85 11.43 8.56
CA ALA A 115 8.63 10.69 8.87
C ALA A 115 8.81 9.83 10.14
N SER A 116 9.95 9.17 10.34
CA SER A 116 10.23 8.37 11.54
C SER A 116 10.18 9.19 12.82
N ARG A 117 10.67 10.43 12.80
CA ARG A 117 10.59 11.34 13.96
C ARG A 117 9.15 11.75 14.24
N GLU A 118 8.38 12.07 13.22
CA GLU A 118 6.95 12.39 13.36
C GLU A 118 6.14 11.20 13.86
N VAL A 119 6.40 10.01 13.33
CA VAL A 119 5.80 8.76 13.79
C VAL A 119 6.11 8.53 15.28
N ALA A 120 7.38 8.67 15.68
CA ALA A 120 7.76 8.56 17.09
C ALA A 120 7.10 9.62 17.95
N ARG A 121 6.92 10.83 17.45
CA ARG A 121 6.25 11.92 18.18
C ARG A 121 4.79 11.60 18.46
N VAL A 122 4.04 11.11 17.45
CA VAL A 122 2.60 10.88 17.57
C VAL A 122 2.23 9.58 18.30
N LEU A 123 3.07 8.56 18.23
CA LEU A 123 2.85 7.29 18.94
C LEU A 123 2.97 7.49 20.45
N HIS A 124 2.19 6.74 21.23
CA HIS A 124 2.46 6.53 22.65
C HIS A 124 3.82 5.83 22.85
N PRO A 125 4.48 5.94 24.00
CA PRO A 125 5.56 5.04 24.38
C PRO A 125 5.07 3.58 24.28
N GLY A 126 5.84 2.71 23.62
CA GLY A 126 5.43 1.34 23.34
C GLY A 126 4.41 1.16 22.20
N GLY A 127 3.94 2.26 21.59
CA GLY A 127 3.14 2.21 20.37
C GLY A 127 3.95 1.68 19.18
N CYS A 128 3.27 1.26 18.11
CA CYS A 128 3.93 0.56 17.00
C CYS A 128 3.82 1.34 15.67
N TRP A 129 4.87 1.25 14.89
CA TRP A 129 4.90 1.54 13.46
C TRP A 129 4.79 0.26 12.67
N ALA A 130 3.96 0.24 11.62
CA ALA A 130 3.85 -0.87 10.68
C ALA A 130 3.81 -0.34 9.24
N ALA A 131 4.61 -0.93 8.35
CA ALA A 131 4.57 -0.65 6.93
C ALA A 131 4.51 -1.96 6.15
N TRP A 132 3.72 -2.01 5.07
CA TRP A 132 3.61 -3.21 4.27
C TRP A 132 3.41 -2.93 2.80
N TRP A 133 3.82 -3.92 1.98
CA TRP A 133 3.63 -3.97 0.54
C TRP A 133 3.04 -5.31 0.14
N SER A 134 2.12 -5.28 -0.79
CA SER A 134 1.44 -6.46 -1.32
C SER A 134 1.69 -6.53 -2.82
N HIS A 135 2.25 -7.65 -3.27
CA HIS A 135 2.58 -7.86 -4.68
C HIS A 135 2.19 -9.27 -5.12
N ALA A 136 1.85 -9.40 -6.39
CA ALA A 136 1.76 -10.70 -7.03
C ALA A 136 3.11 -11.41 -6.93
N TRP A 137 3.08 -12.69 -6.56
CA TRP A 137 4.27 -13.53 -6.33
C TRP A 137 4.09 -14.87 -7.05
N ALA A 138 3.96 -14.81 -8.37
CA ALA A 138 3.68 -15.94 -9.23
C ALA A 138 4.89 -16.33 -10.09
N ASP A 139 6.11 -16.08 -9.58
CA ASP A 139 7.37 -16.42 -10.26
C ASP A 139 7.40 -17.91 -10.62
N GLY A 140 7.86 -18.22 -11.84
CA GLY A 140 7.84 -19.56 -12.42
C GLY A 140 6.53 -19.95 -13.11
N GLN A 141 5.49 -19.12 -13.05
CA GLN A 141 4.33 -19.26 -13.92
C GLN A 141 4.58 -18.52 -15.25
N VAL A 142 4.47 -19.24 -16.36
CA VAL A 142 4.82 -18.74 -17.71
C VAL A 142 4.20 -17.38 -18.03
N TRP A 143 2.92 -17.20 -17.74
CA TRP A 143 2.22 -15.94 -17.99
C TRP A 143 2.80 -14.78 -17.16
N PHE A 144 3.18 -15.06 -15.90
CA PHE A 144 3.67 -14.04 -15.00
C PHE A 144 5.12 -13.65 -15.31
N ASP A 145 5.95 -14.62 -15.66
CA ASP A 145 7.33 -14.37 -16.09
C ASP A 145 7.32 -13.52 -17.37
N THR A 146 6.46 -13.86 -18.36
CA THR A 146 6.26 -13.06 -19.58
C THR A 146 5.72 -11.66 -19.26
N TYR A 147 4.76 -11.55 -18.33
CA TYR A 147 4.25 -10.25 -17.87
C TYR A 147 5.39 -9.39 -17.30
N GLN A 148 6.26 -9.96 -16.47
CA GLN A 148 7.40 -9.24 -15.89
C GLN A 148 8.39 -8.75 -16.96
N GLU A 149 8.69 -9.57 -17.96
CA GLU A 149 9.52 -9.19 -19.09
C GLU A 149 8.93 -8.01 -19.89
N VAL A 150 7.61 -8.09 -20.16
CA VAL A 150 6.88 -7.01 -20.84
C VAL A 150 6.96 -5.71 -20.04
N MET A 151 6.83 -5.80 -18.72
CA MET A 151 6.92 -4.65 -17.82
C MET A 151 8.33 -4.05 -17.77
N GLU A 152 9.37 -4.86 -17.64
CA GLU A 152 10.76 -4.40 -17.58
C GLU A 152 11.19 -3.68 -18.87
N VAL A 153 10.74 -4.16 -20.03
CA VAL A 153 11.03 -3.53 -21.32
C VAL A 153 10.33 -2.18 -21.48
N ALA A 154 9.10 -2.06 -21.04
CA ALA A 154 8.25 -0.90 -21.32
C ALA A 154 8.25 0.16 -20.22
N CYS A 155 8.54 -0.21 -18.98
CA CYS A 155 8.47 0.64 -17.79
C CYS A 155 9.82 0.74 -17.11
N PRO A 156 10.64 1.77 -17.38
CA PRO A 156 11.94 1.94 -16.70
C PRO A 156 11.84 2.03 -15.17
N GLY A 157 10.68 2.43 -14.64
CA GLY A 157 10.41 2.47 -13.20
C GLY A 157 9.93 1.14 -12.61
N TYR A 158 9.73 0.11 -13.42
CA TYR A 158 9.40 -1.23 -12.95
C TYR A 158 10.69 -2.02 -12.71
N LEU A 159 10.90 -2.42 -11.48
CA LEU A 159 12.04 -3.24 -11.12
C LEU A 159 11.51 -4.49 -10.39
N ARG A 160 11.75 -5.66 -10.98
CA ARG A 160 11.28 -6.96 -10.45
C ARG A 160 11.70 -7.17 -9.00
N HIS A 161 12.92 -6.79 -8.62
CA HIS A 161 13.45 -6.92 -7.28
C HIS A 161 12.88 -5.90 -6.27
N HIS A 162 12.22 -4.81 -6.72
CA HIS A 162 11.54 -3.87 -5.80
C HIS A 162 10.33 -4.49 -5.08
N ARG A 163 9.96 -5.71 -5.45
CA ARG A 163 8.97 -6.48 -4.69
C ARG A 163 9.50 -6.98 -3.33
N ASP A 164 10.81 -6.89 -3.13
CA ASP A 164 11.47 -7.19 -1.84
C ASP A 164 12.22 -5.96 -1.30
N PRO A 165 11.50 -4.98 -0.74
CA PRO A 165 12.14 -3.78 -0.22
C PRO A 165 12.89 -4.05 1.08
N ASP A 166 14.20 -4.08 1.04
CA ASP A 166 15.06 -4.07 2.23
C ASP A 166 15.18 -2.67 2.87
N TRP A 167 14.76 -1.64 2.13
CA TRP A 167 14.97 -0.24 2.48
C TRP A 167 14.02 0.33 3.54
N SER A 168 12.93 -0.37 3.88
CA SER A 168 11.93 0.14 4.86
C SER A 168 12.47 0.20 6.28
N GLU A 169 13.41 -0.66 6.62
CA GLU A 169 13.97 -0.77 7.97
C GLU A 169 14.98 0.33 8.27
N GLU A 170 15.75 0.75 7.29
CA GLU A 170 16.80 1.76 7.47
C GLU A 170 16.26 3.10 7.99
N GLY A 171 15.12 3.55 7.48
CA GLY A 171 14.50 4.80 7.91
C GLY A 171 14.11 4.80 9.38
N ILE A 172 13.44 3.75 9.85
CA ILE A 172 13.00 3.59 11.24
C ILE A 172 14.18 3.31 12.17
N ALA A 173 15.08 2.40 11.80
CA ALA A 173 16.25 2.03 12.60
C ALA A 173 17.22 3.18 12.80
N SER A 174 17.42 4.03 11.78
CA SER A 174 18.40 5.11 11.77
C SER A 174 18.17 6.20 12.84
N THR A 175 16.96 6.30 13.38
CA THR A 175 16.61 7.32 14.36
C THR A 175 16.94 6.95 15.81
N GLY A 176 17.14 5.66 16.11
CA GLY A 176 17.30 5.16 17.47
C GLY A 176 16.04 5.26 18.35
N LEU A 177 14.92 5.72 17.79
CA LEU A 177 13.65 5.94 18.50
C LEU A 177 12.78 4.69 18.61
N PHE A 178 13.15 3.65 17.86
CA PHE A 178 12.42 2.39 17.79
C PHE A 178 13.30 1.22 18.22
N GLU A 179 12.65 0.16 18.69
CA GLU A 179 13.28 -1.14 18.84
C GLU A 179 13.61 -1.74 17.46
N PRO A 180 14.47 -2.77 17.39
CA PRO A 180 14.68 -3.50 16.15
C PRO A 180 13.34 -3.98 15.56
N GLY A 181 13.15 -3.77 14.27
CA GLY A 181 11.92 -4.14 13.60
C GLY A 181 11.79 -5.66 13.40
N VAL A 182 10.56 -6.13 13.33
CA VAL A 182 10.21 -7.50 12.96
C VAL A 182 9.70 -7.50 11.53
N ARG A 183 10.27 -8.36 10.68
CA ARG A 183 9.81 -8.60 9.32
C ARG A 183 8.91 -9.83 9.29
N MET A 184 7.77 -9.71 8.61
CA MET A 184 6.81 -10.80 8.41
C MET A 184 6.39 -10.89 6.94
N VAL A 185 6.19 -12.13 6.47
CA VAL A 185 5.68 -12.40 5.13
C VAL A 185 4.36 -13.16 5.28
N VAL A 186 3.30 -12.62 4.68
CA VAL A 186 1.97 -13.21 4.67
C VAL A 186 1.65 -13.64 3.23
N PRO A 187 1.77 -14.94 2.90
CA PRO A 187 1.33 -15.46 1.62
C PRO A 187 -0.20 -15.52 1.56
N TRP A 188 -0.76 -15.23 0.41
CA TRP A 188 -2.19 -15.34 0.15
C TRP A 188 -2.45 -15.49 -1.35
N THR A 189 -3.69 -15.73 -1.71
CA THR A 189 -4.09 -15.92 -3.10
C THR A 189 -5.22 -14.95 -3.43
N ARG A 190 -5.17 -14.36 -4.61
CA ARG A 190 -6.21 -13.50 -5.16
C ARG A 190 -6.84 -14.18 -6.36
N GLU A 191 -8.15 -14.29 -6.34
CA GLU A 191 -8.94 -14.56 -7.54
C GLU A 191 -9.32 -13.22 -8.17
N VAL A 192 -9.03 -13.05 -9.46
CA VAL A 192 -9.23 -11.78 -10.18
C VAL A 192 -9.48 -12.04 -11.65
N ASP A 193 -10.45 -11.36 -12.24
CA ASP A 193 -10.66 -11.36 -13.69
C ASP A 193 -9.67 -10.43 -14.43
N ALA A 194 -9.52 -10.67 -15.74
CA ALA A 194 -8.62 -9.89 -16.58
C ALA A 194 -8.98 -8.39 -16.61
N ALA A 195 -10.26 -8.03 -16.58
CA ALA A 195 -10.70 -6.64 -16.62
C ALA A 195 -10.31 -5.88 -15.35
N THR A 196 -10.49 -6.51 -14.18
CA THR A 196 -10.07 -5.96 -12.89
C THR A 196 -8.53 -5.86 -12.80
N TRP A 197 -7.80 -6.87 -13.30
CA TRP A 197 -6.34 -6.81 -13.40
C TRP A 197 -5.89 -5.61 -14.25
N MET A 198 -6.48 -5.44 -15.43
CA MET A 198 -6.17 -4.30 -16.32
C MET A 198 -6.51 -2.96 -15.68
N THR A 199 -7.55 -2.88 -14.86
CA THR A 199 -7.89 -1.67 -14.09
C THR A 199 -6.83 -1.39 -13.04
N GLU A 200 -6.32 -2.42 -12.35
CA GLU A 200 -5.18 -2.25 -11.44
C GLU A 200 -3.93 -1.78 -12.19
N GLU A 201 -3.61 -2.35 -13.36
CA GLU A 201 -2.45 -1.93 -14.16
C GLU A 201 -2.50 -0.44 -14.50
N ARG A 202 -3.64 0.07 -14.94
CA ARG A 202 -3.83 1.50 -15.23
C ARG A 202 -3.60 2.40 -14.03
N SER A 203 -3.80 1.89 -12.81
CA SER A 203 -3.63 2.64 -11.56
C SER A 203 -2.18 2.72 -11.06
N LYS A 204 -1.25 1.95 -11.66
CA LYS A 204 0.15 1.91 -11.23
C LYS A 204 0.86 3.19 -11.67
N SER A 205 1.53 3.87 -10.73
CA SER A 205 2.17 5.17 -10.97
C SER A 205 3.18 5.14 -12.11
N TYR A 206 3.99 4.11 -12.21
CA TYR A 206 4.99 3.96 -13.27
C TYR A 206 4.36 3.68 -14.65
N ILE A 207 3.14 3.11 -14.74
CA ILE A 207 2.39 2.98 -16.00
C ILE A 207 1.68 4.30 -16.33
N ALA A 208 1.06 4.95 -15.33
CA ALA A 208 0.34 6.20 -15.52
C ALA A 208 1.24 7.34 -16.04
N GLN A 209 2.53 7.31 -15.68
CA GLN A 209 3.54 8.29 -16.08
C GLN A 209 4.13 8.05 -17.48
N LEU A 210 3.88 6.90 -18.12
CA LEU A 210 4.34 6.63 -19.47
C LEU A 210 3.69 7.56 -20.49
N ALA A 211 4.45 7.91 -21.53
CA ALA A 211 3.90 8.61 -22.68
C ALA A 211 2.72 7.82 -23.30
N PRO A 212 1.63 8.48 -23.73
CA PRO A 212 0.41 7.80 -24.17
C PRO A 212 0.62 6.67 -25.18
N PRO A 213 1.47 6.80 -26.25
CA PRO A 213 1.69 5.69 -27.17
C PRO A 213 2.36 4.46 -26.55
N ILE A 214 3.30 4.69 -25.61
CA ILE A 214 4.00 3.60 -24.92
C ILE A 214 3.04 2.90 -23.97
N ARG A 215 2.28 3.68 -23.20
CA ARG A 215 1.26 3.17 -22.27
C ARG A 215 0.22 2.32 -22.98
N SER A 216 -0.35 2.81 -24.09
CA SER A 216 -1.34 2.06 -24.85
C SER A 216 -0.80 0.75 -25.41
N ARG A 217 0.44 0.75 -25.93
CA ARG A 217 1.08 -0.45 -26.43
C ARG A 217 1.36 -1.47 -25.31
N LEU A 218 1.83 -0.99 -24.17
CA LEU A 218 2.06 -1.85 -22.99
C LEU A 218 0.76 -2.50 -22.53
N LEU A 219 -0.28 -1.71 -22.32
CA LEU A 219 -1.57 -2.22 -21.84
C LEU A 219 -2.17 -3.23 -22.83
N GLY A 220 -2.08 -2.97 -24.16
CA GLY A 220 -2.52 -3.92 -25.17
C GLY A 220 -1.75 -5.25 -25.11
N ARG A 221 -0.45 -5.22 -24.93
CA ARG A 221 0.36 -6.46 -24.77
C ARG A 221 -0.02 -7.25 -23.52
N ILE A 222 -0.30 -6.57 -22.41
CA ILE A 222 -0.75 -7.24 -21.18
C ILE A 222 -2.13 -7.87 -21.42
N GLU A 223 -3.05 -7.14 -22.06
CA GLU A 223 -4.39 -7.65 -22.37
C GLU A 223 -4.35 -8.89 -23.28
N GLU A 224 -3.52 -8.89 -24.33
CA GLU A 224 -3.28 -10.04 -25.20
C GLU A 224 -2.71 -11.24 -24.43
N LEU A 225 -1.75 -10.99 -23.54
CA LEU A 225 -1.16 -12.01 -22.69
C LEU A 225 -2.23 -12.67 -21.78
N LEU A 226 -3.05 -11.86 -21.13
CA LEU A 226 -4.12 -12.36 -20.27
C LEU A 226 -5.19 -13.12 -21.06
N ALA A 227 -5.59 -12.63 -22.23
CA ALA A 227 -6.53 -13.31 -23.10
C ALA A 227 -6.03 -14.68 -23.57
N THR A 228 -4.71 -14.80 -23.78
CA THR A 228 -4.09 -16.07 -24.20
C THR A 228 -4.06 -17.09 -23.07
N HIS A 229 -3.74 -16.66 -21.85
CA HIS A 229 -3.56 -17.59 -20.72
C HIS A 229 -4.83 -17.83 -19.90
N PHE A 230 -5.78 -16.89 -19.91
CA PHE A 230 -7.01 -16.92 -19.10
C PHE A 230 -8.27 -16.59 -19.93
N PRO A 231 -8.56 -17.36 -20.99
CA PRO A 231 -9.69 -17.08 -21.88
C PRO A 231 -11.03 -17.25 -21.14
N GLY A 232 -11.63 -16.14 -20.71
CA GLY A 232 -12.93 -16.12 -20.06
C GLY A 232 -13.00 -16.73 -18.66
N VAL A 233 -11.85 -16.99 -18.02
CA VAL A 233 -11.78 -17.55 -16.65
C VAL A 233 -11.02 -16.59 -15.72
N PRO A 234 -11.38 -16.53 -14.42
CA PRO A 234 -10.61 -15.79 -13.45
C PRO A 234 -9.19 -16.35 -13.27
N MET A 235 -8.26 -15.46 -12.99
CA MET A 235 -6.89 -15.81 -12.61
C MET A 235 -6.82 -16.10 -11.12
N VAL A 236 -6.14 -17.17 -10.75
CA VAL A 236 -5.79 -17.47 -9.35
C VAL A 236 -4.33 -17.11 -9.15
N VAL A 237 -4.08 -15.91 -8.60
CA VAL A 237 -2.74 -15.32 -8.53
C VAL A 237 -2.20 -15.40 -7.11
N PRO A 238 -1.06 -16.06 -6.88
CA PRO A 238 -0.34 -15.98 -5.61
C PRO A 238 0.15 -14.57 -5.34
N TYR A 239 0.02 -14.14 -4.09
CA TYR A 239 0.49 -12.86 -3.58
C TYR A 239 1.33 -13.06 -2.33
N GLN A 240 2.19 -12.09 -2.06
CA GLN A 240 2.83 -11.93 -0.76
C GLN A 240 2.61 -10.51 -0.26
N THR A 241 2.17 -10.40 0.99
CA THR A 241 2.23 -9.15 1.74
C THR A 241 3.42 -9.21 2.68
N ARG A 242 4.36 -8.31 2.48
CA ARG A 242 5.55 -8.17 3.32
C ARG A 242 5.36 -6.99 4.23
N MET A 243 5.51 -7.23 5.53
CA MET A 243 5.29 -6.23 6.57
C MET A 243 6.53 -6.10 7.45
N TRP A 244 6.82 -4.87 7.84
CA TRP A 244 7.76 -4.52 8.89
C TRP A 244 6.99 -3.85 10.03
N LEU A 245 7.33 -4.19 11.24
CA LEU A 245 6.74 -3.62 12.44
C LEU A 245 7.84 -3.30 13.43
N ALA A 246 7.83 -2.09 13.99
CA ALA A 246 8.76 -1.65 15.01
C ALA A 246 8.02 -0.97 16.16
N ARG A 247 8.48 -1.17 17.40
CA ARG A 247 7.90 -0.57 18.59
C ARG A 247 8.66 0.69 18.97
N ARG A 248 7.95 1.78 19.29
CA ARG A 248 8.54 2.99 19.86
C ARG A 248 9.11 2.70 21.25
N ARG A 249 10.33 3.13 21.51
CA ARG A 249 11.00 3.13 22.81
C ARG A 249 10.40 4.13 23.79
#